data_ca1d77f6e960953350490fc921facdfd
#
_entry.id   ca1d77f6e960953350490fc921facdfd
#
_cell.length_a   1.000
_cell.length_b   1.000
_cell.length_c   1.000
_cell.angle_alpha   90.00
_cell.angle_beta   90.00
_cell.angle_gamma   90.00
#
_symmetry.space_group_name_H-M   'P 1'
#
loop_
_entity.id
_entity.type
_entity.pdbx_description
1 polymer ?
#
loop_
_entity_poly.entity_id
_entity_poly.type
_entity_poly.pdbx_seq_one_letter_code
_entity_poly.pdbx_strand_id
1 'polypeptide(L)'
;HSGTGQGKTHLLHAIGQAFAAVHPQATIILMSAEKFMLEFVGAMRGGDMMAFKARLRAADLLLIDDLQFVIGKGSTQEELLHTFDDLLTSGKRLVVTADRPPAQLDGVETRLLSRLGGGLVADI
;
A
#
# COMPACT_ATOMS: atom_id res chain seq x y z
N HIS A 1 17.86 -8.40 11.58
CA HIS A 1 16.59 -7.70 11.49
C HIS A 1 15.81 -7.98 12.76
N SER A 2 14.94 -7.14 13.05
CA SER A 2 14.23 -7.26 14.29
C SER A 2 13.12 -8.29 14.24
N GLY A 3 12.67 -8.62 13.08
CA GLY A 3 11.53 -9.50 12.91
C GLY A 3 10.24 -8.91 13.43
N THR A 4 10.25 -7.65 13.80
CA THR A 4 9.06 -7.02 14.34
C THR A 4 8.52 -6.01 13.35
N GLY A 5 7.22 -5.76 13.46
CA GLY A 5 6.61 -4.75 12.64
C GLY A 5 6.96 -3.33 13.05
N GLN A 6 7.52 -3.17 14.24
CA GLN A 6 7.79 -1.83 14.75
C GLN A 6 8.82 -1.09 13.93
N GLY A 7 9.89 -1.77 13.53
CA GLY A 7 10.92 -1.14 12.71
C GLY A 7 10.37 -0.67 11.36
N LYS A 8 9.56 -1.52 10.74
CA LYS A 8 8.96 -1.19 9.44
C LYS A 8 7.97 -0.04 9.57
N THR A 9 7.16 -0.06 10.61
CA THR A 9 6.18 0.99 10.84
C THR A 9 6.86 2.33 11.10
N HIS A 10 7.94 2.33 11.89
CA HIS A 10 8.71 3.54 12.11
C HIS A 10 9.30 4.09 10.81
N LEU A 11 9.78 3.20 9.96
CA LEU A 11 10.32 3.63 8.67
C LEU A 11 9.25 4.32 7.83
N LEU A 12 8.05 3.74 7.77
CA LEU A 12 6.96 4.33 7.01
C LEU A 12 6.57 5.69 7.55
N HIS A 13 6.51 5.83 8.87
CA HIS A 13 6.21 7.12 9.47
C HIS A 13 7.27 8.16 9.12
N ALA A 14 8.55 7.76 9.17
CA ALA A 14 9.64 8.67 8.83
C ALA A 14 9.54 9.10 7.37
N ILE A 15 9.23 8.18 6.47
CA ILE A 15 9.08 8.51 5.05
C ILE A 15 7.92 9.48 4.87
N GLY A 16 6.80 9.23 5.53
CA GLY A 16 5.65 10.13 5.44
C GLY A 16 5.96 11.51 5.93
N GLN A 17 6.67 11.62 7.05
CA GLN A 17 7.05 12.90 7.61
C GLN A 17 8.01 13.66 6.68
N ALA A 18 8.97 12.95 6.10
CA ALA A 18 9.90 13.57 5.18
C ALA A 18 9.19 14.09 3.94
N PHE A 19 8.24 13.30 3.43
CA PHE A 19 7.46 13.71 2.27
C PHE A 19 6.62 14.95 2.59
N ALA A 20 6.00 14.96 3.75
CA ALA A 20 5.16 16.10 4.17
C ALA A 20 5.99 17.37 4.34
N ALA A 21 7.23 17.25 4.77
CA ALA A 21 8.11 18.41 4.92
C ALA A 21 8.41 19.07 3.58
N VAL A 22 8.52 18.26 2.53
CA VAL A 22 8.79 18.77 1.18
C VAL A 22 7.51 19.18 0.48
N HIS A 23 6.41 18.49 0.77
CA HIS A 23 5.13 18.74 0.12
C HIS A 23 4.04 18.97 1.17
N PRO A 24 4.00 20.18 1.76
CA PRO A 24 3.08 20.42 2.90
C PRO A 24 1.60 20.29 2.55
N GLN A 25 1.25 20.38 1.28
CA GLN A 25 -0.15 20.28 0.86
C GLN A 25 -0.53 18.87 0.46
N ALA A 26 0.39 17.93 0.52
CA ALA A 26 0.14 16.59 0.00
C ALA A 26 -0.79 15.80 0.93
N THR A 27 -1.59 14.93 0.32
CA THR A 27 -2.41 13.97 1.04
C THR A 27 -1.60 12.71 1.20
N ILE A 28 -1.35 12.31 2.45
CA ILE A 28 -0.56 11.13 2.76
C ILE A 28 -1.44 10.14 3.50
N ILE A 29 -1.50 8.91 3.01
CA ILE A 29 -2.27 7.85 3.65
C ILE A 29 -1.31 6.74 4.04
N LEU A 30 -1.36 6.37 5.32
CA LEU A 30 -0.56 5.27 5.86
C LEU A 30 -1.52 4.28 6.48
N MET A 31 -1.46 3.03 6.03
CA MET A 31 -2.29 1.98 6.61
C MET A 31 -1.60 0.64 6.44
N SER A 32 -1.99 -0.33 7.28
CA SER A 32 -1.54 -1.69 7.09
C SER A 32 -2.38 -2.35 5.99
N ALA A 33 -1.85 -3.42 5.39
CA ALA A 33 -2.62 -4.18 4.43
C ALA A 33 -3.85 -4.81 5.09
N GLU A 34 -3.75 -5.15 6.37
CA GLU A 34 -4.91 -5.66 7.11
C GLU A 34 -6.02 -4.61 7.17
N LYS A 35 -5.66 -3.37 7.48
CA LYS A 35 -6.65 -2.31 7.53
C LYS A 35 -7.25 -2.06 6.16
N PHE A 36 -6.42 -2.12 5.12
CA PHE A 36 -6.92 -2.00 3.76
C PHE A 36 -8.00 -3.05 3.49
N MET A 37 -7.74 -4.29 3.87
CA MET A 37 -8.71 -5.37 3.66
C MET A 37 -10.00 -5.11 4.41
N LEU A 38 -9.88 -4.69 5.68
CA LEU A 38 -11.08 -4.44 6.48
C LEU A 38 -11.92 -3.31 5.90
N GLU A 39 -11.28 -2.24 5.45
CA GLU A 39 -11.99 -1.13 4.85
C GLU A 39 -12.60 -1.52 3.51
N PHE A 40 -11.88 -2.31 2.72
CA PHE A 40 -12.39 -2.77 1.44
C PHE A 40 -13.64 -3.63 1.61
N VAL A 41 -13.58 -4.60 2.52
CA VAL A 41 -14.73 -5.47 2.78
C VAL A 41 -15.90 -4.66 3.31
N GLY A 42 -15.63 -3.72 4.21
CA GLY A 42 -16.67 -2.85 4.74
C GLY A 42 -17.32 -2.01 3.65
N ALA A 43 -16.51 -1.49 2.73
CA ALA A 43 -17.04 -0.68 1.63
C ALA A 43 -17.90 -1.52 0.68
N MET A 44 -17.49 -2.76 0.42
CA MET A 44 -18.28 -3.64 -0.42
C MET A 44 -19.64 -3.94 0.21
N ARG A 45 -19.64 -4.23 1.51
CA ARG A 45 -20.89 -4.56 2.20
C ARG A 45 -21.80 -3.37 2.36
N GLY A 46 -21.21 -2.19 2.55
CA GLY A 46 -21.99 -0.98 2.76
C GLY A 46 -22.37 -0.23 1.50
N GLY A 47 -21.90 -0.69 0.34
CA GLY A 47 -22.17 0.01 -0.91
C GLY A 47 -21.40 1.30 -1.09
N ASP A 48 -20.26 1.43 -0.39
CA ASP A 48 -19.46 2.66 -0.39
C ASP A 48 -18.18 2.53 -1.19
N MET A 49 -18.15 1.65 -2.18
CA MET A 49 -16.91 1.41 -2.94
C MET A 49 -16.41 2.65 -3.66
N MET A 50 -17.31 3.49 -4.15
CA MET A 50 -16.88 4.71 -4.85
C MET A 50 -16.14 5.63 -3.91
N ALA A 51 -16.65 5.81 -2.68
CA ALA A 51 -16.01 6.67 -1.70
C ALA A 51 -14.66 6.07 -1.27
N PHE A 52 -14.61 4.77 -1.08
CA PHE A 52 -13.38 4.08 -0.72
C PHE A 52 -12.30 4.30 -1.79
N LYS A 53 -12.65 4.07 -3.04
CA LYS A 53 -11.69 4.24 -4.13
C LYS A 53 -11.27 5.69 -4.30
N ALA A 54 -12.21 6.62 -4.18
CA ALA A 54 -11.91 8.04 -4.32
C ALA A 54 -10.93 8.50 -3.25
N ARG A 55 -11.12 8.02 -2.02
CA ARG A 55 -10.23 8.38 -0.92
C ARG A 55 -8.78 7.95 -1.20
N LEU A 56 -8.61 6.71 -1.66
CA LEU A 56 -7.28 6.21 -1.92
C LEU A 56 -6.63 6.87 -3.14
N ARG A 57 -7.41 7.16 -4.17
CA ARG A 57 -6.89 7.82 -5.35
C ARG A 57 -6.48 9.26 -5.09
N ALA A 58 -7.03 9.87 -4.04
CA ALA A 58 -6.67 11.23 -3.69
C ALA A 58 -5.31 11.32 -3.01
N ALA A 59 -4.74 10.21 -2.60
CA ALA A 59 -3.45 10.22 -1.92
C ALA A 59 -2.34 10.61 -2.88
N ASP A 60 -1.47 11.51 -2.45
CA ASP A 60 -0.26 11.82 -3.18
C ASP A 60 0.84 10.84 -2.82
N LEU A 61 0.76 10.28 -1.62
CA LEU A 61 1.66 9.24 -1.16
C LEU A 61 0.84 8.21 -0.39
N LEU A 62 0.91 6.96 -0.81
CA LEU A 62 0.26 5.85 -0.11
C LEU A 62 1.34 4.95 0.47
N LEU A 63 1.23 4.68 1.77
CA LEU A 63 2.18 3.82 2.47
C LEU A 63 1.41 2.61 3.01
N ILE A 64 1.78 1.43 2.55
CA ILE A 64 1.13 0.19 2.96
C ILE A 64 2.13 -0.68 3.72
N ASP A 65 1.75 -1.04 4.94
CA ASP A 65 2.58 -1.86 5.81
C ASP A 65 2.11 -3.31 5.76
N ASP A 66 3.06 -4.23 5.82
CA ASP A 66 2.80 -5.68 5.91
C ASP A 66 1.99 -6.21 4.72
N LEU A 67 2.51 -5.96 3.52
CA LEU A 67 1.86 -6.39 2.29
C LEU A 67 1.54 -7.89 2.28
N GLN A 68 2.35 -8.71 2.94
CA GLN A 68 2.14 -10.16 2.97
C GLN A 68 0.77 -10.54 3.52
N PHE A 69 0.15 -9.66 4.30
CA PHE A 69 -1.14 -9.96 4.89
C PHE A 69 -2.23 -10.20 3.85
N VAL A 70 -2.16 -9.54 2.70
CA VAL A 70 -3.20 -9.68 1.67
C VAL A 70 -2.80 -10.61 0.54
N ILE A 71 -1.59 -11.15 0.57
CA ILE A 71 -1.16 -12.08 -0.47
C ILE A 71 -2.01 -13.34 -0.39
N GLY A 72 -2.60 -13.72 -1.51
CA GLY A 72 -3.49 -14.88 -1.56
C GLY A 72 -4.91 -14.60 -1.11
N LYS A 73 -5.24 -13.37 -0.79
CA LYS A 73 -6.58 -13.01 -0.31
C LYS A 73 -7.54 -12.62 -1.43
N GLY A 74 -7.38 -13.21 -2.58
CA GLY A 74 -8.37 -13.10 -3.66
C GLY A 74 -8.69 -11.67 -4.07
N SER A 75 -9.93 -11.26 -3.90
CA SER A 75 -10.38 -9.96 -4.36
C SER A 75 -9.69 -8.80 -3.64
N THR A 76 -9.27 -9.00 -2.40
CA THR A 76 -8.53 -7.95 -1.67
C THR A 76 -7.20 -7.68 -2.36
N GLN A 77 -6.49 -8.74 -2.73
CA GLN A 77 -5.22 -8.57 -3.43
C GLN A 77 -5.44 -7.87 -4.77
N GLU A 78 -6.47 -8.26 -5.50
CA GLU A 78 -6.76 -7.63 -6.79
C GLU A 78 -7.09 -6.16 -6.64
N GLU A 79 -7.89 -5.82 -5.63
CA GLU A 79 -8.23 -4.41 -5.42
C GLU A 79 -7.01 -3.59 -5.04
N LEU A 80 -6.13 -4.16 -4.22
CA LEU A 80 -4.91 -3.46 -3.85
C LEU A 80 -4.02 -3.21 -5.07
N LEU A 81 -3.92 -4.22 -5.95
CA LEU A 81 -3.15 -4.04 -7.19
C LEU A 81 -3.75 -2.96 -8.08
N HIS A 82 -5.08 -2.91 -8.18
CA HIS A 82 -5.74 -1.86 -8.94
C HIS A 82 -5.45 -0.48 -8.35
N THR A 83 -5.44 -0.38 -7.03
CA THR A 83 -5.13 0.87 -6.35
C THR A 83 -3.70 1.31 -6.67
N PHE A 84 -2.75 0.37 -6.59
CA PHE A 84 -1.37 0.67 -6.93
C PHE A 84 -1.24 1.16 -8.37
N ASP A 85 -1.92 0.47 -9.28
CA ASP A 85 -1.87 0.84 -10.69
C ASP A 85 -2.43 2.24 -10.92
N ASP A 86 -3.57 2.54 -10.31
CA ASP A 86 -4.19 3.85 -10.43
C ASP A 86 -3.27 4.95 -9.93
N LEU A 87 -2.64 4.73 -8.77
CA LEU A 87 -1.76 5.72 -8.19
C LEU A 87 -0.53 5.96 -9.06
N LEU A 88 0.12 4.88 -9.47
CA LEU A 88 1.34 5.01 -10.26
C LEU A 88 1.06 5.61 -11.63
N THR A 89 -0.05 5.24 -12.24
CA THR A 89 -0.45 5.80 -13.54
C THR A 89 -0.70 7.30 -13.42
N SER A 90 -1.21 7.74 -12.28
CA SER A 90 -1.51 9.16 -12.04
C SER A 90 -0.31 9.94 -11.53
N GLY A 91 0.87 9.33 -11.48
CA GLY A 91 2.07 10.01 -11.01
C GLY A 91 2.18 10.14 -9.50
N LYS A 92 1.37 9.41 -8.77
CA LYS A 92 1.43 9.42 -7.30
C LYS A 92 2.53 8.48 -6.82
N ARG A 93 2.83 8.54 -5.53
CA ARG A 93 3.90 7.76 -4.96
C ARG A 93 3.36 6.64 -4.09
N LEU A 94 4.11 5.53 -4.07
CA LEU A 94 3.71 4.34 -3.35
C LEU A 94 4.92 3.75 -2.64
N VAL A 95 4.74 3.44 -1.35
CA VAL A 95 5.76 2.74 -0.56
C VAL A 95 5.07 1.58 0.14
N VAL A 96 5.66 0.40 0.03
CA VAL A 96 5.11 -0.77 0.71
C VAL A 96 6.19 -1.47 1.51
N THR A 97 5.80 -2.15 2.57
CA THR A 97 6.70 -3.03 3.31
C THR A 97 6.16 -4.45 3.30
N ALA A 98 7.06 -5.41 3.45
CA ALA A 98 6.69 -6.81 3.55
C ALA A 98 7.72 -7.50 4.43
N ASP A 99 7.35 -8.65 4.99
CA ASP A 99 8.25 -9.39 5.87
C ASP A 99 9.25 -10.25 5.09
N ARG A 100 9.18 -10.20 3.76
CA ARG A 100 10.08 -10.94 2.88
C ARG A 100 10.15 -10.23 1.54
N PRO A 101 11.20 -10.50 0.75
CA PRO A 101 11.33 -9.85 -0.56
C PRO A 101 10.15 -10.14 -1.45
N PRO A 102 9.76 -9.21 -2.32
CA PRO A 102 8.63 -9.43 -3.23
C PRO A 102 8.77 -10.68 -4.08
N ALA A 103 9.98 -11.06 -4.44
CA ALA A 103 10.20 -12.27 -5.25
C ALA A 103 9.79 -13.54 -4.54
N GLN A 104 9.63 -13.51 -3.22
CA GLN A 104 9.25 -14.67 -2.43
C GLN A 104 7.78 -14.65 -2.03
N LEU A 105 7.02 -13.68 -2.54
CA LEU A 105 5.59 -13.58 -2.24
C LEU A 105 4.82 -14.31 -3.33
N ASP A 106 4.29 -15.46 -2.97
CA ASP A 106 3.57 -16.29 -3.92
C ASP A 106 2.31 -15.59 -4.45
N GLY A 107 2.04 -15.79 -5.72
CA GLY A 107 0.82 -15.30 -6.34
C GLY A 107 0.81 -13.82 -6.65
N VAL A 108 1.95 -13.17 -6.45
CA VAL A 108 2.06 -11.74 -6.66
C VAL A 108 2.93 -11.43 -7.84
N GLU A 109 3.86 -12.26 -7.95
CA GLU A 109 4.99 -12.25 -8.84
C GLU A 109 4.97 -11.14 -9.86
N THR A 110 4.65 -11.54 -11.08
CA THR A 110 4.88 -10.67 -12.23
C THR A 110 4.07 -9.41 -12.18
N ARG A 111 2.79 -9.54 -11.84
CA ARG A 111 1.91 -8.36 -11.88
C ARG A 111 2.32 -7.32 -10.86
N LEU A 112 2.49 -7.74 -9.61
CA LEU A 112 2.84 -6.80 -8.55
C LEU A 112 4.23 -6.24 -8.74
N LEU A 113 5.20 -7.10 -9.08
CA LEU A 113 6.56 -6.63 -9.28
C LEU A 113 6.63 -5.62 -10.42
N SER A 114 5.84 -5.84 -11.46
CA SER A 114 5.78 -4.90 -12.55
C SER A 114 5.23 -3.54 -12.09
N ARG A 115 4.22 -3.56 -11.25
CA ARG A 115 3.65 -2.32 -10.70
C ARG A 115 4.63 -1.62 -9.77
N LEU A 116 5.29 -2.39 -8.89
CA LEU A 116 6.20 -1.83 -7.92
C LEU A 116 7.52 -1.37 -8.54
N GLY A 117 7.74 -1.68 -9.81
CA GLY A 117 8.87 -1.12 -10.53
C GLY A 117 8.89 0.39 -10.52
N GLY A 118 7.72 1.02 -10.34
CA GLY A 118 7.62 2.47 -10.22
C GLY A 118 7.50 2.96 -8.79
N GLY A 119 7.59 2.06 -7.82
CA GLY A 119 7.44 2.41 -6.41
C GLY A 119 8.65 1.98 -5.61
N LEU A 120 8.54 2.13 -4.29
CA LEU A 120 9.59 1.75 -3.37
C LEU A 120 9.10 0.59 -2.50
N VAL A 121 9.91 -0.46 -2.42
CA VAL A 121 9.61 -1.61 -1.56
C VAL A 121 10.70 -1.70 -0.51
N ALA A 122 10.30 -1.70 0.75
CA ALA A 122 11.23 -1.87 1.85
C ALA A 122 11.06 -3.27 2.44
N ASP A 123 12.15 -4.00 2.53
CA ASP A 123 12.20 -5.35 3.07
C ASP A 123 13.07 -5.32 4.30
N ILE A 124 12.47 -5.56 5.43
CA ILE A 124 13.19 -5.48 6.71
C ILE A 124 13.23 -6.84 7.40
#